data_e52537253556158494557de4b9b4019c
#
_entry.id   e52537253556158494557de4b9b4019c
#
_cell.length_a   1.000
_cell.length_b   1.000
_cell.length_c   1.000
_cell.angle_alpha   90.00
_cell.angle_beta   90.00
_cell.angle_gamma   90.00
#
_symmetry.space_group_name_H-M   'P 1'
#
loop_
_entity.id
_entity.type
_entity.pdbx_description
1 polymer ?
#
loop_
_entity_poly.entity_id
_entity_poly.type
_entity_poly.pdbx_seq_one_letter_code
_entity_poly.pdbx_strand_id
1 'polypeptide(L)' 'MTTVVLYARDGCHLCDEARRVIEEVRRTVPFAFTEVDIETDDALIRDYGIRIPVVAVDGEELFEISVDPAALRAAVGA' A
#
# COMPACT_ATOMS: atom_id res chain seq x y z
N MET A 1 -5.61 -12.89 10.25
CA MET A 1 -5.33 -11.45 10.34
C MET A 1 -5.18 -10.87 8.95
N THR A 2 -5.76 -9.70 8.72
CA THR A 2 -5.64 -9.02 7.43
C THR A 2 -4.22 -8.55 7.20
N THR A 3 -3.73 -8.69 5.98
CA THR A 3 -2.39 -8.25 5.58
C THR A 3 -2.47 -7.18 4.51
N VAL A 4 -1.82 -6.04 4.76
CA VAL A 4 -1.73 -4.92 3.82
C VAL A 4 -0.31 -4.86 3.28
N VAL A 5 -0.17 -4.77 1.96
CA VAL A 5 1.13 -4.65 1.29
C VAL A 5 1.14 -3.35 0.48
N LEU A 6 2.17 -2.54 0.70
CA LEU A 6 2.40 -1.31 -0.07
C LEU A 6 3.59 -1.53 -1.00
N TYR A 7 3.37 -1.38 -2.29
CA TYR A 7 4.44 -1.38 -3.30
C TYR A 7 4.87 0.06 -3.55
N ALA A 8 6.12 0.37 -3.27
CA ALA A 8 6.62 1.73 -3.27
C ALA A 8 8.11 1.77 -3.66
N ARG A 9 8.67 2.98 -3.73
CA ARG A 9 10.12 3.16 -3.91
C ARG A 9 10.56 4.43 -3.19
N ASP A 10 11.87 4.56 -2.98
CA ASP A 10 12.44 5.76 -2.37
C ASP A 10 12.23 6.98 -3.25
N GLY A 11 12.06 8.14 -2.62
CA GLY A 11 11.89 9.38 -3.34
C GLY A 11 10.52 9.59 -3.96
N CYS A 12 9.57 8.73 -3.66
CA CYS A 12 8.20 8.82 -4.18
C CYS A 12 7.32 9.55 -3.16
N HIS A 13 6.93 10.78 -3.47
CA HIS A 13 6.11 11.58 -2.56
C HIS A 13 4.73 10.97 -2.33
N LEU A 14 4.10 10.45 -3.37
CA LEU A 14 2.80 9.81 -3.26
C LEU A 14 2.88 8.51 -2.46
N CYS A 15 4.01 7.81 -2.53
CA CYS A 15 4.23 6.61 -1.70
C CYS A 15 4.33 6.98 -0.23
N ASP A 16 4.94 8.12 0.09
CA ASP A 16 5.03 8.61 1.46
C ASP A 16 3.64 8.95 1.99
N GLU A 17 2.79 9.55 1.17
CA GLU A 17 1.41 9.84 1.55
C GLU A 17 0.60 8.57 1.78
N ALA A 18 0.76 7.57 0.90
CA ALA A 18 0.08 6.28 1.06
C ALA A 18 0.50 5.60 2.35
N ARG A 19 1.79 5.62 2.67
CA ARG A 19 2.31 5.03 3.91
C ARG A 19 1.69 5.71 5.12
N ARG A 20 1.57 7.03 5.08
CA ARG A 20 0.97 7.80 6.17
C ARG A 20 -0.49 7.41 6.40
N VAL A 21 -1.26 7.26 5.32
CA VAL A 21 -2.66 6.83 5.41
C VAL A 21 -2.77 5.43 6.00
N ILE A 22 -1.93 4.51 5.55
CA ILE A 22 -1.93 3.13 6.05
C ILE A 22 -1.62 3.11 7.55
N GLU A 23 -0.60 3.84 7.98
CA GLU A 23 -0.22 3.89 9.39
C GLU A 23 -1.32 4.52 10.25
N GLU A 24 -1.99 5.53 9.74
CA GLU A 24 -3.10 6.17 10.44
C GLU A 24 -4.27 5.21 10.65
N VAL A 25 -4.68 4.49 9.62
CA VAL A 25 -5.75 3.50 9.73
C VAL A 25 -5.34 2.37 10.68
N ARG A 26 -4.06 1.98 10.64
CA ARG A 26 -3.55 0.91 11.50
C ARG A 26 -3.64 1.22 12.98
N ARG A 27 -3.67 2.49 13.35
CA ARG A 27 -3.81 2.89 14.76
C ARG A 27 -5.13 2.45 15.36
N THR A 28 -6.18 2.38 14.55
CA THR A 28 -7.52 2.05 15.03
C THR A 28 -8.00 0.67 14.62
N VAL A 29 -7.47 0.13 13.52
CA VAL A 29 -7.83 -1.19 13.00
C VAL A 29 -6.56 -2.01 12.86
N PRO A 30 -6.35 -3.04 13.69
CA PRO A 30 -5.10 -3.81 13.60
C PRO A 30 -5.05 -4.67 12.33
N PHE A 31 -3.88 -4.64 11.69
CA PHE A 31 -3.56 -5.52 10.55
C PHE A 31 -2.05 -5.63 10.42
N ALA A 32 -1.59 -6.66 9.71
CA ALA A 32 -0.18 -6.80 9.38
C ALA A 32 0.14 -5.88 8.20
N PHE A 33 1.28 -5.20 8.24
CA PHE A 33 1.69 -4.28 7.18
C PHE A 33 3.09 -4.60 6.73
N THR A 34 3.26 -4.73 5.42
CA THR A 34 4.55 -4.96 4.77
C THR A 34 4.71 -3.95 3.64
N GLU A 35 5.88 -3.35 3.55
CA GLU A 35 6.22 -2.47 2.43
C GLU A 35 7.23 -3.19 1.54
N VAL A 36 6.96 -3.19 0.22
CA VAL A 36 7.83 -3.80 -0.78
C VAL A 36 8.46 -2.71 -1.62
N ASP A 37 9.80 -2.64 -1.63
CA ASP A 37 10.53 -1.74 -2.49
C ASP A 37 10.61 -2.36 -3.89
N ILE A 38 9.97 -1.73 -4.87
CA ILE A 38 9.91 -2.28 -6.23
C ILE A 38 11.26 -2.24 -6.93
N GLU A 39 12.22 -1.45 -6.43
CA GLU A 39 13.54 -1.34 -7.06
C GLU A 39 14.45 -2.53 -6.75
N THR A 40 14.00 -3.46 -5.92
CA THR A 40 14.77 -4.67 -5.61
C THR A 40 14.65 -5.76 -6.66
N ASP A 41 13.73 -5.60 -7.63
CA ASP A 41 13.47 -6.63 -8.64
C ASP A 41 12.94 -5.97 -9.91
N ASP A 42 13.58 -6.27 -11.06
CA ASP A 42 13.18 -5.71 -12.35
C ASP A 42 11.72 -6.05 -12.72
N ALA A 43 11.24 -7.22 -12.32
CA ALA A 43 9.87 -7.61 -12.56
C ALA A 43 8.88 -6.70 -11.81
N LEU A 44 9.24 -6.29 -10.59
CA LEU A 44 8.41 -5.36 -9.81
C LEU A 44 8.39 -3.98 -10.47
N ILE A 45 9.53 -3.50 -10.95
CA ILE A 45 9.59 -2.21 -11.65
C ILE A 45 8.70 -2.25 -12.88
N ARG A 46 8.78 -3.32 -13.66
CA ARG A 46 7.97 -3.49 -14.86
C ARG A 46 6.48 -3.50 -14.54
N ASP A 47 6.08 -4.21 -13.49
CA ASP A 47 4.67 -4.41 -13.18
C ASP A 47 4.06 -3.24 -12.41
N TYR A 48 4.84 -2.53 -11.61
CA TYR A 48 4.32 -1.48 -10.71
C TYR A 48 4.89 -0.09 -10.94
N GLY A 49 5.96 0.05 -11.73
CA GLY A 49 6.75 1.28 -11.79
C GLY A 49 5.98 2.58 -12.05
N ILE A 50 4.96 2.54 -12.91
CA ILE A 50 4.16 3.73 -13.21
C ILE A 50 2.85 3.76 -12.42
N ARG A 51 2.59 2.75 -11.61
CA ARG A 51 1.34 2.60 -10.86
C ARG A 51 1.49 2.90 -9.38
N ILE A 52 2.72 3.01 -8.88
CA ILE A 52 2.97 3.21 -7.43
C ILE A 52 2.45 4.56 -6.95
N PRO A 53 2.00 4.62 -5.69
CA PRO A 53 1.91 3.50 -4.75
C PRO A 53 0.77 2.54 -5.10
N VAL A 54 1.02 1.24 -4.94
CA VAL A 54 -0.02 0.23 -5.08
C VAL A 54 -0.24 -0.42 -3.72
N VAL A 55 -1.49 -0.54 -3.31
CA VAL A 55 -1.83 -1.14 -2.02
C VAL A 55 -2.70 -2.36 -2.26
N ALA A 56 -2.24 -3.49 -1.74
CA ALA A 56 -2.98 -4.74 -1.79
C ALA A 56 -3.44 -5.12 -0.38
N VAL A 57 -4.67 -5.63 -0.28
CA VAL A 57 -5.24 -6.13 0.97
C VAL A 57 -5.56 -7.60 0.76
N ASP A 58 -4.92 -8.45 1.56
CA ASP A 58 -5.05 -9.91 1.45
C ASP A 58 -4.82 -10.41 0.02
N GLY A 59 -3.83 -9.83 -0.67
CA GLY A 59 -3.44 -10.23 -2.02
C GLY A 59 -4.21 -9.57 -3.14
N GLU A 60 -5.22 -8.77 -2.84
CA GLU A 60 -6.00 -8.08 -3.86
C GLU A 60 -5.57 -6.62 -3.96
N GLU A 61 -5.18 -6.17 -5.15
CA GLU A 61 -4.76 -4.79 -5.38
C GLU A 61 -5.99 -3.89 -5.40
N LEU A 62 -6.14 -3.06 -4.38
CA LEU A 62 -7.32 -2.20 -4.23
C LEU A 62 -7.07 -0.74 -4.57
N PHE A 63 -5.84 -0.27 -4.45
CA PHE A 63 -5.52 1.14 -4.69
C PHE A 63 -4.26 1.26 -5.53
N GLU A 64 -4.24 2.27 -6.40
CA GLU A 64 -3.00 2.68 -7.07
C GLU A 64 -2.99 4.21 -7.17
N ILE A 65 -1.80 4.79 -7.11
CA ILE A 65 -1.52 6.23 -7.15
C ILE A 65 -1.91 6.92 -5.85
N SER A 66 -3.11 6.69 -5.32
CA SER A 66 -3.55 7.27 -4.05
C SER A 66 -4.37 6.26 -3.25
N VAL A 67 -4.48 6.50 -1.95
CA VAL A 67 -5.21 5.63 -1.03
C VAL A 67 -6.26 6.45 -0.30
N ASP A 68 -7.53 6.08 -0.47
CA ASP A 68 -8.61 6.71 0.28
C ASP A 68 -8.68 6.07 1.68
N PRO A 69 -8.50 6.87 2.75
CA PRO A 69 -8.52 6.33 4.11
C PRO A 69 -9.80 5.60 4.48
N ALA A 70 -10.96 6.12 4.08
CA ALA A 70 -12.24 5.50 4.40
C ALA A 70 -12.41 4.16 3.69
N ALA A 71 -11.99 4.09 2.43
CA ALA A 71 -12.05 2.84 1.67
C ALA A 71 -11.08 1.79 2.23
N LEU A 72 -9.88 2.22 2.64
CA LEU A 72 -8.93 1.31 3.26
C LEU A 72 -9.47 0.79 4.59
N ARG A 73 -10.04 1.67 5.41
CA ARG A 73 -10.62 1.25 6.70
C ARG A 73 -11.72 0.22 6.48
N ALA A 74 -12.57 0.42 5.48
CA ALA A 74 -13.64 -0.54 5.16
C ALA A 74 -13.06 -1.88 4.72
N ALA A 75 -11.99 -1.86 3.93
CA ALA A 75 -11.36 -3.09 3.42
C ALA A 75 -10.72 -3.92 4.54
N VAL A 76 -10.07 -3.26 5.51
CA VAL A 76 -9.36 -3.97 6.58
C VAL A 76 -10.22 -4.25 7.80
N GLY A 77 -11.29 -3.51 7.99
CA GLY A 77 -12.19 -3.65 9.13
C GLY A 77 -13.33 -4.63 8.93
N ALA A 78 -13.47 -5.13 7.71
CA ALA A 78 -14.58 -6.01 7.35
C ALA A 78 -14.42 -7.42 7.90
#